data_c3a153989142fc245e585d6007eb83e4
#
_entry.id   c3a153989142fc245e585d6007eb83e4
#
_cell.length_a   1.000
_cell.length_b   1.000
_cell.length_c   1.000
_cell.angle_alpha   90.00
_cell.angle_beta   90.00
_cell.angle_gamma   90.00
#
_symmetry.space_group_name_H-M   'P 1'
#
loop_
_entity.id
_entity.type
_entity.pdbx_description
1 polymer ?
#
loop_
_entity_poly.entity_id
_entity_poly.type
_entity_poly.pdbx_seq_one_letter_code
_entity_poly.pdbx_strand_id
1 'polypeptide(L)'
;MEHIKQNDEGLLPVIQGVGCFVRSCGLAAEYKLDRALNKEQINELWKWGKATGKIDADDNVKESAALMNRALRMLGDDEHYFAEIGIGKVNPHGVYTVELYPWANRKGLVPDTFIQKILQGGPNKYHYRLVNDRLQLIEDPHRPAIGSLGMVYTICYKYCRG
;
A
#
# COMPACT_ATOMS: atom_id res chain seq x y z
N MET A 1 -15.44 10.86 -2.11
CA MET A 1 -14.89 10.82 -0.75
C MET A 1 -13.45 11.29 -0.77
N GLU A 2 -13.09 12.17 0.14
CA GLU A 2 -11.72 12.66 0.24
C GLU A 2 -10.88 11.77 1.16
N HIS A 3 -9.68 11.40 0.70
CA HIS A 3 -8.71 10.60 1.44
C HIS A 3 -7.60 11.48 1.99
N ILE A 4 -7.27 11.28 3.27
CA ILE A 4 -6.18 12.02 3.92
C ILE A 4 -4.85 11.60 3.30
N LYS A 5 -3.99 12.59 3.02
CA LYS A 5 -2.65 12.36 2.47
C LYS A 5 -1.62 12.21 3.59
N GLN A 6 -0.52 11.52 3.30
CA GLN A 6 0.52 11.27 4.31
C GLN A 6 1.12 12.55 4.90
N ASN A 7 1.19 13.61 4.10
CA ASN A 7 1.76 14.89 4.51
C ASN A 7 0.74 15.90 5.02
N ASP A 8 -0.51 15.49 5.24
CA ASP A 8 -1.54 16.36 5.81
C ASP A 8 -1.22 16.69 7.27
N GLU A 9 -1.56 17.91 7.69
CA GLU A 9 -1.39 18.37 9.06
C GLU A 9 -2.18 17.50 10.04
N GLY A 10 -1.62 17.23 11.22
CA GLY A 10 -2.25 16.40 12.25
C GLY A 10 -1.81 14.95 12.24
N LEU A 11 -1.08 14.50 11.22
CA LEU A 11 -0.43 13.21 11.23
C LEU A 11 0.92 13.29 11.95
N LEU A 12 1.39 12.14 12.47
CA LEU A 12 2.70 12.04 13.10
C LEU A 12 3.79 12.52 12.12
N PRO A 13 4.81 13.25 12.59
CA PRO A 13 5.88 13.74 11.71
C PRO A 13 6.56 12.64 10.89
N VAL A 14 6.75 11.45 11.46
CA VAL A 14 7.34 10.30 10.75
C VAL A 14 6.47 9.88 9.57
N ILE A 15 5.15 9.91 9.71
CA ILE A 15 4.22 9.58 8.61
C ILE A 15 4.35 10.64 7.53
N GLN A 16 4.40 11.92 7.89
CA GLN A 16 4.55 13.01 6.93
C GLN A 16 5.83 12.88 6.11
N GLY A 17 6.90 12.36 6.71
CA GLY A 17 8.19 12.20 6.05
C GLY A 17 8.32 10.91 5.23
N VAL A 18 7.96 9.76 5.81
CA VAL A 18 8.25 8.44 5.22
C VAL A 18 7.03 7.50 5.20
N GLY A 19 5.84 8.01 5.44
CA GLY A 19 4.63 7.20 5.61
C GLY A 19 3.93 6.77 4.32
N CYS A 20 4.53 6.95 3.14
CA CYS A 20 3.84 6.67 1.88
C CYS A 20 3.40 5.21 1.72
N PHE A 21 4.20 4.25 2.18
CA PHE A 21 3.85 2.84 2.10
C PHE A 21 2.69 2.50 3.05
N VAL A 22 2.79 2.90 4.30
CA VAL A 22 1.72 2.68 5.28
C VAL A 22 0.42 3.37 4.84
N ARG A 23 0.53 4.60 4.32
CA ARG A 23 -0.65 5.32 3.83
C ARG A 23 -1.25 4.63 2.60
N SER A 24 -0.43 4.07 1.70
CA SER A 24 -0.91 3.27 0.57
C SER A 24 -1.65 2.01 1.04
N CYS A 25 -1.18 1.36 2.10
CA CYS A 25 -1.87 0.23 2.74
C CYS A 25 -3.26 0.64 3.23
N GLY A 26 -3.35 1.77 3.92
CA GLY A 26 -4.64 2.31 4.37
C GLY A 26 -5.56 2.66 3.21
N LEU A 27 -5.04 3.31 2.18
CA LEU A 27 -5.81 3.67 0.97
C LEU A 27 -6.38 2.44 0.27
N ALA A 28 -5.64 1.33 0.22
CA ALA A 28 -6.13 0.09 -0.37
C ALA A 28 -7.43 -0.38 0.31
N ALA A 29 -7.47 -0.34 1.64
CA ALA A 29 -8.67 -0.68 2.40
C ALA A 29 -9.80 0.34 2.17
N GLU A 30 -9.45 1.63 2.18
CA GLU A 30 -10.42 2.72 1.98
C GLU A 30 -11.12 2.60 0.63
N TYR A 31 -10.38 2.33 -0.43
CA TYR A 31 -10.96 2.17 -1.77
C TYR A 31 -11.83 0.92 -1.90
N LYS A 32 -11.46 -0.18 -1.23
CA LYS A 32 -12.30 -1.40 -1.24
C LYS A 32 -13.64 -1.19 -0.55
N LEU A 33 -13.67 -0.40 0.53
CA LEU A 33 -14.87 -0.22 1.35
C LEU A 33 -15.61 1.10 1.05
N ASP A 34 -15.06 1.94 0.19
CA ASP A 34 -15.57 3.30 -0.06
C ASP A 34 -15.77 4.06 1.27
N ARG A 35 -14.75 4.02 2.12
CA ARG A 35 -14.68 4.69 3.42
C ARG A 35 -13.30 5.31 3.58
N ALA A 36 -13.17 6.28 4.48
CA ALA A 36 -11.89 6.93 4.74
C ALA A 36 -11.49 6.78 6.21
N LEU A 37 -10.23 6.41 6.45
CA LEU A 37 -9.63 6.53 7.78
C LEU A 37 -9.49 8.01 8.12
N ASN A 38 -9.74 8.36 9.38
CA ASN A 38 -9.45 9.69 9.89
C ASN A 38 -7.98 9.79 10.33
N LYS A 39 -7.53 11.01 10.67
CA LYS A 39 -6.13 11.24 11.05
C LYS A 39 -5.72 10.44 12.29
N GLU A 40 -6.59 10.33 13.27
CA GLU A 40 -6.34 9.55 14.48
C GLU A 40 -6.13 8.07 14.14
N GLN A 41 -6.98 7.50 13.29
CA GLN A 41 -6.86 6.11 12.85
C GLN A 41 -5.56 5.88 12.06
N ILE A 42 -5.16 6.81 11.20
CA ILE A 42 -3.90 6.69 10.46
C ILE A 42 -2.71 6.72 11.42
N ASN A 43 -2.70 7.62 12.40
CA ASN A 43 -1.67 7.66 13.42
C ASN A 43 -1.64 6.34 14.23
N GLU A 44 -2.78 5.81 14.60
CA GLU A 44 -2.89 4.54 15.33
C GLU A 44 -2.42 3.34 14.50
N LEU A 45 -2.69 3.34 13.20
CA LEU A 45 -2.21 2.29 12.29
C LEU A 45 -0.67 2.24 12.29
N TRP A 46 -0.02 3.40 12.22
CA TRP A 46 1.44 3.50 12.31
C TRP A 46 1.95 2.96 13.64
N LYS A 47 1.37 3.42 14.75
CA LYS A 47 1.77 2.99 16.10
C LYS A 47 1.59 1.48 16.29
N TRP A 48 0.47 0.95 15.82
CA TRP A 48 0.23 -0.50 15.86
C TRP A 48 1.27 -1.26 15.05
N GLY A 49 1.62 -0.77 13.87
CA GLY A 49 2.64 -1.36 13.02
C GLY A 49 4.00 -1.42 13.71
N LYS A 50 4.41 -0.34 14.36
CA LYS A 50 5.67 -0.27 15.12
C LYS A 50 5.63 -1.20 16.33
N ALA A 51 4.53 -1.21 17.10
CA ALA A 51 4.39 -2.02 18.30
C ALA A 51 4.38 -3.52 18.02
N THR A 52 3.91 -3.93 16.84
CA THR A 52 3.79 -5.34 16.45
C THR A 52 4.92 -5.82 15.53
N GLY A 53 5.88 -4.97 15.22
CA GLY A 53 7.01 -5.31 14.33
C GLY A 53 6.65 -5.39 12.85
N LYS A 54 5.44 -4.99 12.46
CA LYS A 54 5.03 -4.91 11.05
C LYS A 54 5.72 -3.76 10.32
N ILE A 55 6.13 -2.75 11.08
CA ILE A 55 7.05 -1.70 10.69
C ILE A 55 8.27 -1.86 11.60
N ASP A 56 9.46 -1.95 11.02
CA ASP A 56 10.68 -2.20 11.80
C ASP A 56 11.23 -0.92 12.46
N ALA A 57 12.36 -1.06 13.16
CA ALA A 57 13.00 0.05 13.86
C ALA A 57 13.46 1.18 12.94
N ASP A 58 13.72 0.87 11.67
CA ASP A 58 14.15 1.82 10.64
C ASP A 58 12.97 2.38 9.84
N ASP A 59 11.74 2.18 10.32
CA ASP A 59 10.50 2.65 9.69
C ASP A 59 10.19 1.99 8.33
N ASN A 60 10.75 0.82 8.07
CA ASN A 60 10.44 0.03 6.89
C ASN A 60 9.26 -0.91 7.15
N VAL A 61 8.33 -0.96 6.21
CA VAL A 61 7.20 -1.90 6.26
C VAL A 61 7.71 -3.30 5.97
N LYS A 62 7.46 -4.24 6.87
CA LYS A 62 7.83 -5.65 6.74
C LYS A 62 6.66 -6.54 6.33
N GLU A 63 5.46 -6.21 6.75
CA GLU A 63 4.25 -7.00 6.47
C GLU A 63 3.12 -6.07 6.06
N SER A 64 3.13 -5.67 4.78
CA SER A 64 2.15 -4.71 4.25
C SER A 64 0.72 -5.24 4.31
N ALA A 65 0.51 -6.53 4.00
CA ALA A 65 -0.83 -7.13 4.09
C ALA A 65 -1.41 -7.05 5.50
N ALA A 66 -0.59 -7.18 6.54
CA ALA A 66 -1.04 -7.03 7.92
C ALA A 66 -1.55 -5.61 8.22
N LEU A 67 -0.85 -4.59 7.70
CA LEU A 67 -1.28 -3.19 7.83
C LEU A 67 -2.58 -2.94 7.07
N MET A 68 -2.71 -3.48 5.87
CA MET A 68 -3.93 -3.40 5.08
C MET A 68 -5.12 -4.02 5.82
N ASN A 69 -4.91 -5.19 6.42
CA ASN A 69 -5.93 -5.91 7.18
C ASN A 69 -6.32 -5.17 8.45
N ARG A 70 -5.36 -4.56 9.13
CA ARG A 70 -5.65 -3.71 10.29
C ARG A 70 -6.51 -2.52 9.89
N ALA A 71 -6.22 -1.90 8.74
CA ALA A 71 -7.03 -0.80 8.20
C ALA A 71 -8.47 -1.25 7.89
N LEU A 72 -8.66 -2.46 7.32
CA LEU A 72 -10.01 -3.02 7.14
C LEU A 72 -10.77 -3.11 8.46
N ARG A 73 -10.12 -3.62 9.52
CA ARG A 73 -10.75 -3.74 10.87
C ARG A 73 -11.12 -2.37 11.44
N MET A 74 -10.25 -1.37 11.27
CA MET A 74 -10.53 0.01 11.68
C MET A 74 -11.73 0.60 10.96
N LEU A 75 -11.96 0.19 9.71
CA LEU A 75 -13.10 0.64 8.90
C LEU A 75 -14.37 -0.19 9.11
N GLY A 76 -14.31 -1.19 9.99
CA GLY A 76 -15.47 -1.99 10.36
C GLY A 76 -15.68 -3.27 9.54
N ASP A 77 -14.75 -3.64 8.68
CA ASP A 77 -14.82 -4.89 7.93
C ASP A 77 -14.06 -6.00 8.67
N ASP A 78 -14.79 -6.95 9.21
CA ASP A 78 -14.26 -8.13 9.93
C ASP A 78 -14.33 -9.41 9.09
N GLU A 79 -14.84 -9.34 7.86
CA GLU A 79 -15.10 -10.51 7.02
C GLU A 79 -14.05 -10.73 5.93
N HIS A 80 -13.28 -9.70 5.59
CA HIS A 80 -12.34 -9.75 4.48
C HIS A 80 -10.91 -9.53 4.94
N TYR A 81 -9.98 -9.96 4.10
CA TYR A 81 -8.55 -9.72 4.29
C TYR A 81 -7.84 -9.61 2.94
N PHE A 82 -6.71 -8.93 2.93
CA PHE A 82 -5.79 -8.93 1.80
C PHE A 82 -4.74 -10.01 2.01
N ALA A 83 -4.50 -10.80 0.98
CA ALA A 83 -3.37 -11.71 0.92
C ALA A 83 -2.36 -11.18 -0.10
N GLU A 84 -1.09 -11.08 0.28
CA GLU A 84 -0.02 -10.79 -0.67
C GLU A 84 0.20 -12.06 -1.50
N ILE A 85 0.05 -11.96 -2.83
CA ILE A 85 0.06 -13.13 -3.70
C ILE A 85 1.12 -13.11 -4.79
N GLY A 86 1.83 -12.02 -4.95
CA GLY A 86 2.88 -11.96 -5.96
C GLY A 86 3.53 -10.59 -6.09
N ILE A 87 4.47 -10.52 -7.03
CA ILE A 87 5.26 -9.32 -7.36
C ILE A 87 5.16 -9.09 -8.85
N GLY A 88 4.93 -7.83 -9.24
CA GLY A 88 4.93 -7.41 -10.63
C GLY A 88 6.18 -6.62 -10.97
N LYS A 89 6.76 -6.88 -12.13
CA LYS A 89 7.94 -6.16 -12.64
C LYS A 89 7.83 -5.97 -14.14
N VAL A 90 8.52 -4.97 -14.64
CA VAL A 90 8.72 -4.77 -16.08
C VAL A 90 9.98 -5.56 -16.48
N ASN A 91 9.82 -6.46 -17.46
CA ASN A 91 10.93 -7.26 -17.96
C ASN A 91 11.86 -6.43 -18.86
N PRO A 92 13.03 -6.99 -19.30
CA PRO A 92 13.96 -6.26 -20.16
C PRO A 92 13.37 -5.80 -21.50
N HIS A 93 12.26 -6.40 -21.94
CA HIS A 93 11.56 -6.02 -23.17
C HIS A 93 10.47 -4.95 -22.95
N GLY A 94 10.37 -4.41 -21.73
CA GLY A 94 9.39 -3.37 -21.39
C GLY A 94 7.98 -3.90 -21.11
N VAL A 95 7.80 -5.21 -20.94
CA VAL A 95 6.51 -5.82 -20.69
C VAL A 95 6.32 -6.04 -19.18
N TYR A 96 5.21 -5.55 -18.65
CA TYR A 96 4.82 -5.78 -17.27
C TYR A 96 4.29 -7.20 -17.08
N THR A 97 4.87 -7.94 -16.15
CA THR A 97 4.46 -9.30 -15.80
C THR A 97 4.33 -9.44 -14.29
N VAL A 98 3.32 -10.20 -13.86
CA VAL A 98 3.11 -10.54 -12.45
C VAL A 98 3.56 -11.98 -12.24
N GLU A 99 4.44 -12.18 -11.26
CA GLU A 99 4.86 -13.50 -10.81
C GLU A 99 4.15 -13.79 -9.50
N LEU A 100 3.22 -14.75 -9.54
CA LEU A 100 2.50 -15.19 -8.34
C LEU A 100 3.40 -16.10 -7.50
N TYR A 101 3.24 -16.02 -6.19
CA TYR A 101 3.86 -17.01 -5.30
C TYR A 101 3.30 -18.40 -5.61
N PRO A 102 4.09 -19.48 -5.46
CA PRO A 102 3.65 -20.83 -5.85
C PRO A 102 2.29 -21.25 -5.28
N TRP A 103 2.04 -20.97 -4.01
CA TRP A 103 0.76 -21.31 -3.38
C TRP A 103 -0.43 -20.57 -3.99
N ALA A 104 -0.24 -19.32 -4.37
CA ALA A 104 -1.28 -18.50 -5.00
C ALA A 104 -1.55 -18.95 -6.43
N ASN A 105 -0.49 -19.30 -7.16
CA ASN A 105 -0.60 -19.83 -8.51
C ASN A 105 -1.35 -21.16 -8.52
N ARG A 106 -1.04 -22.06 -7.57
CA ARG A 106 -1.75 -23.34 -7.45
C ARG A 106 -3.26 -23.17 -7.17
N LYS A 107 -3.63 -22.12 -6.46
CA LYS A 107 -5.05 -21.80 -6.19
C LYS A 107 -5.73 -21.03 -7.31
N GLY A 108 -5.01 -20.65 -8.35
CA GLY A 108 -5.55 -19.86 -9.45
C GLY A 108 -5.99 -18.47 -9.05
N LEU A 109 -5.34 -17.86 -8.07
CA LEU A 109 -5.70 -16.51 -7.60
C LEU A 109 -5.31 -15.45 -8.63
N VAL A 110 -6.17 -14.44 -8.77
CA VAL A 110 -5.93 -13.29 -9.64
C VAL A 110 -5.83 -12.06 -8.74
N PRO A 111 -4.75 -11.26 -8.83
CA PRO A 111 -4.61 -10.07 -8.03
C PRO A 111 -5.64 -9.01 -8.42
N ASP A 112 -6.11 -8.26 -7.42
CA ASP A 112 -7.08 -7.17 -7.60
C ASP A 112 -6.66 -5.87 -6.91
N THR A 113 -5.51 -5.85 -6.26
CA THR A 113 -4.99 -4.68 -5.54
C THR A 113 -3.48 -4.62 -5.70
N PHE A 114 -2.96 -3.41 -6.00
CA PHE A 114 -1.56 -3.24 -6.38
C PHE A 114 -0.99 -2.01 -5.68
N ILE A 115 0.11 -2.19 -4.95
CA ILE A 115 0.90 -1.09 -4.41
C ILE A 115 2.19 -1.01 -5.22
N GLN A 116 2.42 0.12 -5.87
CA GLN A 116 3.57 0.35 -6.75
C GLN A 116 4.67 1.08 -6.02
N LYS A 117 5.90 0.58 -6.14
CA LYS A 117 7.11 1.29 -5.74
C LYS A 117 7.75 1.94 -6.95
N ILE A 118 7.95 3.24 -6.86
CA ILE A 118 8.58 4.02 -7.93
C ILE A 118 9.86 4.69 -7.44
N LEU A 119 10.72 5.05 -8.39
CA LEU A 119 11.83 5.97 -8.14
C LEU A 119 11.32 7.40 -8.19
N GLN A 120 11.81 8.23 -7.30
CA GLN A 120 11.53 9.67 -7.29
C GLN A 120 12.84 10.46 -7.18
N GLY A 121 12.81 11.74 -7.53
CA GLY A 121 13.91 12.66 -7.29
C GLY A 121 13.92 13.16 -5.84
N GLY A 122 15.05 13.73 -5.42
CA GLY A 122 15.19 14.32 -4.10
C GLY A 122 15.76 13.38 -3.04
N PRO A 123 15.69 13.77 -1.74
CA PRO A 123 16.33 13.02 -0.66
C PRO A 123 15.70 11.64 -0.41
N ASN A 124 14.41 11.50 -0.65
CA ASN A 124 13.72 10.20 -0.56
C ASN A 124 13.76 9.54 -1.93
N LYS A 125 14.52 8.47 -2.06
CA LYS A 125 14.76 7.79 -3.33
C LYS A 125 13.53 7.06 -3.87
N TYR A 126 12.68 6.54 -3.00
CA TYR A 126 11.54 5.70 -3.35
C TYR A 126 10.23 6.29 -2.86
N HIS A 127 9.15 5.97 -3.59
CA HIS A 127 7.80 6.36 -3.23
C HIS A 127 6.84 5.21 -3.52
N TYR A 128 5.81 5.06 -2.68
CA TYR A 128 4.77 4.04 -2.86
C TYR A 128 3.43 4.70 -3.14
N ARG A 129 2.65 4.08 -4.01
CA ARG A 129 1.32 4.59 -4.37
C ARG A 129 0.39 3.45 -4.79
N LEU A 130 -0.92 3.69 -4.72
CA LEU A 130 -1.94 2.73 -5.11
C LEU A 130 -2.23 2.85 -6.60
N VAL A 131 -2.14 1.73 -7.33
CA VAL A 131 -2.40 1.66 -8.77
C VAL A 131 -3.36 0.51 -9.09
N ASN A 132 -3.90 0.49 -10.32
CA ASN A 132 -4.73 -0.60 -10.81
C ASN A 132 -3.89 -1.65 -11.55
N ASP A 133 -4.54 -2.66 -12.12
CA ASP A 133 -3.90 -3.77 -12.85
C ASP A 133 -3.19 -3.34 -14.15
N ARG A 134 -3.44 -2.12 -14.62
CA ARG A 134 -2.79 -1.51 -15.78
C ARG A 134 -1.74 -0.48 -15.38
N LEU A 135 -1.36 -0.45 -14.11
CA LEU A 135 -0.40 0.49 -13.52
C LEU A 135 -0.86 1.96 -13.58
N GLN A 136 -2.14 2.19 -13.77
CA GLN A 136 -2.71 3.53 -13.72
C GLN A 136 -2.91 3.93 -12.25
N LEU A 137 -2.58 5.19 -11.95
CA LEU A 137 -2.70 5.72 -10.59
C LEU A 137 -4.16 5.74 -10.14
N ILE A 138 -4.44 5.10 -8.99
CA ILE A 138 -5.70 5.24 -8.27
C ILE A 138 -5.61 6.41 -7.31
N GLU A 139 -4.58 6.38 -6.44
CA GLU A 139 -4.37 7.44 -5.45
C GLU A 139 -2.89 7.50 -5.08
N ASP A 140 -2.32 8.71 -5.12
CA ASP A 140 -1.01 8.98 -4.53
C ASP A 140 -1.22 9.37 -3.06
N PRO A 141 -0.52 8.74 -2.10
CA PRO A 141 -0.66 9.10 -0.70
C PRO A 141 -0.09 10.48 -0.35
N HIS A 142 0.66 11.10 -1.25
CA HIS A 142 1.31 12.40 -1.06
C HIS A 142 0.54 13.52 -1.78
N ARG A 143 0.59 14.71 -1.25
CA ARG A 143 -0.01 15.93 -1.81
C ARG A 143 1.11 16.97 -2.08
N PRO A 144 1.38 17.39 -3.33
CA PRO A 144 0.81 16.86 -4.58
C PRO A 144 1.33 15.47 -4.94
N ALA A 145 0.75 14.85 -5.95
CA ALA A 145 1.21 13.56 -6.46
C ALA A 145 2.68 13.63 -6.89
N ILE A 146 3.43 12.58 -6.55
CA ILE A 146 4.86 12.50 -6.86
C ILE A 146 5.05 11.94 -8.27
N GLY A 147 5.84 12.63 -9.08
CA GLY A 147 6.20 12.15 -10.41
C GLY A 147 7.12 10.93 -10.36
N SER A 148 6.92 9.98 -11.27
CA SER A 148 7.73 8.76 -11.36
C SER A 148 8.91 8.94 -12.29
N LEU A 149 10.10 8.54 -11.85
CA LEU A 149 11.31 8.39 -12.69
C LEU A 149 11.47 6.94 -13.18
N GLY A 150 10.56 6.06 -12.82
CA GLY A 150 10.55 4.66 -13.21
C GLY A 150 9.97 3.77 -12.12
N MET A 151 9.38 2.65 -12.53
CA MET A 151 8.84 1.67 -11.60
C MET A 151 9.93 0.72 -11.11
N VAL A 152 9.94 0.42 -9.80
CA VAL A 152 10.80 -0.62 -9.23
C VAL A 152 10.07 -1.96 -9.29
N TYR A 153 8.87 -2.03 -8.67
CA TYR A 153 8.00 -3.21 -8.71
C TYR A 153 6.59 -2.83 -8.23
N THR A 154 5.65 -3.77 -8.41
CA THR A 154 4.37 -3.74 -7.69
C THR A 154 4.31 -4.91 -6.73
N ILE A 155 3.68 -4.72 -5.59
CA ILE A 155 3.25 -5.80 -4.72
C ILE A 155 1.78 -6.08 -5.06
N CYS A 156 1.46 -7.34 -5.30
CA CYS A 156 0.14 -7.76 -5.77
C CYS A 156 -0.60 -8.49 -4.67
N TYR A 157 -1.84 -8.09 -4.45
CA TYR A 157 -2.69 -8.62 -3.38
C TYR A 157 -4.01 -9.13 -3.95
N LYS A 158 -4.62 -10.07 -3.24
CA LYS A 158 -6.00 -10.50 -3.47
C LYS A 158 -6.84 -10.14 -2.26
N TYR A 159 -7.97 -9.47 -2.51
CA TYR A 159 -8.97 -9.20 -1.49
C TYR A 159 -9.84 -10.43 -1.33
N CYS A 160 -9.78 -11.07 -0.17
CA CYS A 160 -10.38 -12.37 0.09
C CYS A 160 -11.44 -12.27 1.18
N ARG A 161 -12.41 -13.18 1.11
CA ARG A 161 -13.35 -13.38 2.21
C ARG A 161 -12.84 -14.50 3.09
N GLY A 162 -12.71 -14.21 4.37
CA GLY A 162 -12.24 -15.17 5.37
C GLY A 162 -13.31 -15.77 6.22
#